data_5388106c266e51c35ca9fae83a17f862
#
_entry.id   5388106c266e51c35ca9fae83a17f862
#
_cell.length_a   1.000
_cell.length_b   1.000
_cell.length_c   1.000
_cell.angle_alpha   90.00
_cell.angle_beta   90.00
_cell.angle_gamma   90.00
#
_symmetry.space_group_name_H-M   'P 1'
#
loop_
_entity.id
_entity.type
_entity.pdbx_description
1 polymer ?
#
loop_
_entity_poly.entity_id
_entity_poly.type
_entity_poly.pdbx_seq_one_letter_code
_entity_poly.pdbx_strand_id
1 'polypeptide(L)'
;NSDEDLYADGMMLILSSGLNSGMNSEMIEGKDFRKECCAGNAFYCIPGNGQDVLVKAGESLIVVNNAQNHTIGNPNSWDATKADFEWYDVSSNENYLDIDNPDVPNLDKWYASTLTVQVLHNRGFNAVAIAMPPVGLTAEQFLAEYPLEDAQYIFHSPNGSDYTMPLRNCYRVPNEWVLDAVNTGCRDEYYIAPWDASLDAGYAWCGTADGDAGRFGKSVIRKSGSSGKLIDSNNSTNDFESNTKASLIK
;
A
#
# COMPACT_ATOMS: atom_id res chain seq x y z
N ASN A 1 -14.80 3.94 -4.11
CA ASN A 1 -15.58 4.95 -4.83
C ASN A 1 -16.73 4.31 -5.65
N SER A 2 -17.59 3.56 -4.98
CA SER A 2 -18.74 2.91 -5.60
C SER A 2 -19.99 3.79 -5.54
N ASP A 3 -20.84 3.72 -6.57
CA ASP A 3 -22.18 4.31 -6.59
C ASP A 3 -23.22 3.39 -5.92
N GLU A 4 -22.82 2.17 -5.60
CA GLU A 4 -23.65 1.15 -4.98
C GLU A 4 -22.99 0.67 -3.70
N ASP A 5 -23.82 0.15 -2.79
CA ASP A 5 -23.35 -0.52 -1.58
C ASP A 5 -22.56 -1.76 -1.99
N LEU A 6 -21.44 -2.01 -1.31
CA LEU A 6 -20.60 -3.18 -1.56
C LEU A 6 -20.16 -3.82 -0.24
N TYR A 7 -19.85 -5.10 -0.28
CA TYR A 7 -19.21 -5.79 0.82
C TYR A 7 -17.69 -5.84 0.58
N ALA A 8 -16.93 -5.43 1.60
CA ALA A 8 -15.47 -5.37 1.53
C ALA A 8 -14.78 -6.63 2.07
N ASP A 9 -15.55 -7.62 2.50
CA ASP A 9 -15.02 -8.90 3.00
C ASP A 9 -14.10 -9.56 1.97
N GLY A 10 -12.93 -9.99 2.42
CA GLY A 10 -11.93 -10.60 1.56
C GLY A 10 -11.13 -9.63 0.69
N MET A 11 -11.44 -8.33 0.71
CA MET A 11 -10.60 -7.33 0.03
C MET A 11 -9.20 -7.34 0.63
N MET A 12 -8.21 -7.48 -0.24
CA MET A 12 -6.80 -7.55 0.11
C MET A 12 -6.16 -6.18 -0.01
N LEU A 13 -5.54 -5.71 1.07
CA LEU A 13 -4.60 -4.61 1.08
C LEU A 13 -3.21 -5.14 0.72
N ILE A 14 -2.61 -4.58 -0.31
CA ILE A 14 -1.27 -4.92 -0.78
C ILE A 14 -0.34 -3.77 -0.44
N LEU A 15 0.70 -4.06 0.32
CA LEU A 15 1.78 -3.12 0.56
C LEU A 15 3.01 -3.59 -0.21
N SER A 16 3.65 -2.67 -0.90
CA SER A 16 4.90 -2.94 -1.60
C SER A 16 5.91 -1.85 -1.27
N SER A 17 7.10 -2.24 -0.91
CA SER A 17 8.23 -1.32 -0.74
C SER A 17 8.78 -0.81 -2.09
N GLY A 18 8.03 -1.02 -3.17
CA GLY A 18 8.47 -0.78 -4.51
C GLY A 18 9.60 -1.72 -4.92
N LEU A 19 10.20 -1.50 -6.05
CA LEU A 19 11.39 -2.23 -6.48
C LEU A 19 12.66 -1.68 -5.83
N ASN A 20 12.51 -0.88 -4.84
CA ASN A 20 13.39 -0.52 -3.73
C ASN A 20 14.83 -0.15 -4.08
N SER A 21 15.02 0.51 -5.19
CA SER A 21 16.35 0.85 -5.68
C SER A 21 16.49 2.28 -6.18
N GLY A 22 15.53 3.12 -5.81
CA GLY A 22 15.54 4.52 -6.17
C GLY A 22 15.25 4.77 -7.65
N MET A 23 15.41 6.02 -8.05
CA MET A 23 15.12 6.50 -9.41
C MET A 23 16.03 5.93 -10.51
N ASN A 24 17.15 5.34 -10.12
CA ASN A 24 18.14 4.82 -11.05
C ASN A 24 17.96 3.32 -11.31
N SER A 25 16.74 2.89 -11.59
CA SER A 25 16.48 1.48 -11.85
C SER A 25 15.52 1.30 -13.00
N GLU A 26 15.66 0.20 -13.71
CA GLU A 26 14.79 -0.19 -14.82
C GLU A 26 14.48 -1.68 -14.79
N MET A 27 13.37 -2.06 -15.40
CA MET A 27 13.04 -3.47 -15.59
C MET A 27 13.92 -4.06 -16.71
N ILE A 28 14.31 -5.31 -16.53
CA ILE A 28 15.06 -6.04 -17.55
C ILE A 28 14.14 -6.31 -18.74
N GLU A 29 14.59 -5.96 -19.94
CA GLU A 29 13.84 -6.20 -21.16
C GLU A 29 13.46 -7.68 -21.29
N GLY A 30 12.20 -7.94 -21.62
CA GLY A 30 11.65 -9.29 -21.74
C GLY A 30 11.41 -10.06 -20.43
N LYS A 31 11.65 -9.41 -19.26
CA LYS A 31 11.41 -9.99 -17.93
C LYS A 31 10.47 -9.13 -17.05
N ASP A 32 9.76 -8.20 -17.66
CA ASP A 32 8.84 -7.33 -16.92
C ASP A 32 7.56 -8.07 -16.54
N PHE A 33 7.49 -8.54 -15.28
CA PHE A 33 6.34 -9.26 -14.73
C PHE A 33 5.09 -8.41 -14.60
N ARG A 34 5.25 -7.07 -14.59
CA ARG A 34 4.17 -6.12 -14.25
C ARG A 34 3.01 -6.14 -15.24
N LYS A 35 3.23 -6.66 -16.45
CA LYS A 35 2.17 -6.88 -17.45
C LYS A 35 1.11 -7.88 -17.00
N GLU A 36 1.47 -8.81 -16.13
CA GLU A 36 0.62 -9.92 -15.70
C GLU A 36 0.19 -9.79 -14.25
N CYS A 37 1.06 -9.23 -13.40
CA CYS A 37 0.81 -9.14 -11.98
C CYS A 37 1.51 -7.93 -11.34
N CYS A 38 1.00 -7.50 -10.20
CA CYS A 38 1.74 -6.62 -9.31
C CYS A 38 2.55 -7.43 -8.29
N ALA A 39 3.61 -6.80 -7.74
CA ALA A 39 4.42 -7.37 -6.68
C ALA A 39 4.06 -6.74 -5.33
N GLY A 40 3.80 -7.55 -4.33
CA GLY A 40 3.62 -7.12 -2.96
C GLY A 40 4.56 -7.86 -2.01
N ASN A 41 4.85 -7.26 -0.88
CA ASN A 41 5.65 -7.86 0.18
C ASN A 41 4.97 -7.81 1.57
N ALA A 42 3.74 -7.32 1.63
CA ALA A 42 2.83 -7.52 2.74
C ALA A 42 1.37 -7.52 2.25
N PHE A 43 0.56 -8.39 2.81
CA PHE A 43 -0.82 -8.64 2.42
C PHE A 43 -1.69 -8.81 3.65
N TYR A 44 -2.73 -8.00 3.74
CA TYR A 44 -3.72 -8.02 4.81
C TYR A 44 -5.11 -8.01 4.19
N CYS A 45 -5.98 -8.91 4.64
CA CYS A 45 -7.33 -9.03 4.09
C CYS A 45 -8.37 -8.55 5.10
N ILE A 46 -9.42 -7.91 4.63
CA ILE A 46 -10.58 -7.59 5.47
C ILE A 46 -11.26 -8.91 5.83
N PRO A 47 -11.39 -9.22 7.14
CA PRO A 47 -12.04 -10.45 7.59
C PRO A 47 -13.53 -10.43 7.25
N GLY A 48 -14.13 -11.62 7.13
CA GLY A 48 -15.58 -11.78 6.96
C GLY A 48 -15.96 -12.94 6.06
N ASN A 49 -17.26 -13.11 5.88
CA ASN A 49 -17.86 -14.23 5.15
C ASN A 49 -18.58 -13.78 3.86
N GLY A 50 -18.30 -12.57 3.39
CA GLY A 50 -18.83 -12.00 2.16
C GLY A 50 -20.03 -11.07 2.36
N GLN A 51 -20.53 -10.90 3.59
CA GLN A 51 -21.65 -10.01 3.93
C GLN A 51 -21.52 -9.36 5.32
N ASP A 52 -20.32 -9.33 5.89
CA ASP A 52 -20.11 -8.83 7.25
C ASP A 52 -19.67 -7.35 7.24
N VAL A 53 -18.94 -6.91 6.21
CA VAL A 53 -18.36 -5.55 6.13
C VAL A 53 -19.01 -4.77 4.98
N LEU A 54 -20.18 -4.20 5.26
CA LEU A 54 -20.90 -3.36 4.31
C LEU A 54 -20.28 -1.97 4.24
N VAL A 55 -19.91 -1.54 3.03
CA VAL A 55 -19.51 -0.16 2.70
C VAL A 55 -20.61 0.43 1.83
N LYS A 56 -21.31 1.43 2.34
CA LYS A 56 -22.35 2.11 1.57
C LYS A 56 -21.77 2.99 0.49
N ALA A 57 -22.59 3.24 -0.52
CA ALA A 57 -22.22 4.15 -1.61
C ALA A 57 -21.70 5.49 -1.07
N GLY A 58 -20.48 5.85 -1.47
CA GLY A 58 -19.82 7.08 -1.05
C GLY A 58 -19.19 7.05 0.35
N GLU A 59 -19.32 5.97 1.11
CA GLU A 59 -18.61 5.78 2.38
C GLU A 59 -17.17 5.29 2.18
N SER A 60 -16.37 5.39 3.23
CA SER A 60 -14.96 4.98 3.27
C SER A 60 -14.70 4.14 4.50
N LEU A 61 -13.75 3.22 4.41
CA LEU A 61 -13.14 2.54 5.55
C LEU A 61 -11.81 3.20 5.90
N ILE A 62 -11.54 3.34 7.18
CA ILE A 62 -10.24 3.79 7.69
C ILE A 62 -9.48 2.58 8.19
N VAL A 63 -8.35 2.31 7.56
CA VAL A 63 -7.42 1.25 7.95
C VAL A 63 -6.13 1.90 8.45
N VAL A 64 -5.66 1.46 9.61
CA VAL A 64 -4.45 1.98 10.23
C VAL A 64 -3.49 0.85 10.58
N ASN A 65 -2.21 1.17 10.74
CA ASN A 65 -1.25 0.18 11.24
C ASN A 65 -1.29 0.03 12.77
N ASN A 66 -1.82 1.05 13.47
CA ASN A 66 -1.91 1.03 14.92
C ASN A 66 -3.07 1.94 15.35
N ALA A 67 -4.10 1.36 15.93
CA ALA A 67 -5.34 2.05 16.31
C ALA A 67 -5.27 2.69 17.71
N GLN A 68 -4.19 3.41 18.00
CA GLN A 68 -3.96 4.10 19.27
C GLN A 68 -4.23 5.61 19.15
N ASN A 69 -4.39 6.26 20.29
CA ASN A 69 -4.45 7.73 20.35
C ASN A 69 -3.04 8.32 20.32
N HIS A 70 -2.56 8.64 19.13
CA HIS A 70 -1.23 9.19 18.93
C HIS A 70 -1.08 10.65 19.37
N THR A 71 -2.19 11.37 19.70
CA THR A 71 -2.13 12.74 20.19
C THR A 71 -1.54 12.82 21.60
N ILE A 72 -1.57 11.71 22.37
CA ILE A 72 -0.98 11.62 23.71
C ILE A 72 0.53 11.81 23.64
N GLY A 73 1.18 11.20 22.66
CA GLY A 73 2.63 11.33 22.44
C GLY A 73 3.04 12.51 21.57
N ASN A 74 2.17 12.93 20.66
CA ASN A 74 2.41 14.02 19.72
C ASN A 74 1.12 14.79 19.42
N PRO A 75 0.93 16.02 19.99
CA PRO A 75 -0.29 16.80 19.78
C PRO A 75 -0.58 17.17 18.31
N ASN A 76 0.41 17.05 17.44
CA ASN A 76 0.24 17.27 15.99
C ASN A 76 -0.18 16.01 15.22
N SER A 77 -0.33 14.89 15.91
CA SER A 77 -0.85 13.65 15.35
C SER A 77 -2.38 13.59 15.46
N TRP A 78 -2.95 12.42 15.32
CA TRP A 78 -4.39 12.18 15.41
C TRP A 78 -4.73 11.00 16.32
N ASP A 79 -5.99 10.90 16.66
CA ASP A 79 -6.57 9.79 17.40
C ASP A 79 -7.07 8.74 16.39
N ALA A 80 -6.40 7.59 16.35
CA ALA A 80 -6.73 6.49 15.46
C ALA A 80 -7.65 5.44 16.09
N THR A 81 -8.11 5.64 17.33
CA THR A 81 -8.93 4.66 18.07
C THR A 81 -10.34 4.44 17.47
N LYS A 82 -10.70 5.19 16.44
CA LYS A 82 -11.97 5.08 15.71
C LYS A 82 -11.81 4.57 14.28
N ALA A 83 -10.64 4.00 13.97
CA ALA A 83 -10.44 3.31 12.71
C ALA A 83 -11.41 2.13 12.56
N ASP A 84 -11.70 1.74 11.34
CA ASP A 84 -12.56 0.58 11.07
C ASP A 84 -11.79 -0.73 11.20
N PHE A 85 -10.49 -0.69 10.87
CA PHE A 85 -9.56 -1.82 10.98
C PHE A 85 -8.16 -1.36 11.32
N GLU A 86 -7.39 -2.25 11.96
CA GLU A 86 -5.94 -2.13 12.05
C GLU A 86 -5.25 -3.42 11.55
N TRP A 87 -3.98 -3.32 11.13
CA TRP A 87 -3.16 -4.52 10.93
C TRP A 87 -2.21 -4.68 12.11
N TYR A 88 -2.59 -5.56 13.00
CA TYR A 88 -1.78 -5.88 14.17
C TYR A 88 -0.74 -6.95 13.85
N ASP A 89 0.52 -6.70 14.19
CA ASP A 89 1.63 -7.60 13.95
C ASP A 89 2.23 -8.12 15.25
N VAL A 90 2.17 -9.42 15.47
CA VAL A 90 2.89 -10.07 16.55
C VAL A 90 4.36 -10.10 16.22
N SER A 91 5.17 -9.31 16.93
CA SER A 91 6.63 -9.30 16.80
C SER A 91 7.27 -10.23 17.81
N SER A 92 8.27 -11.00 17.38
CA SER A 92 9.13 -11.78 18.26
C SER A 92 10.25 -10.95 18.90
N ASN A 93 10.41 -9.69 18.51
CA ASN A 93 11.45 -8.80 19.01
C ASN A 93 10.87 -7.80 20.00
N GLU A 94 11.25 -7.93 21.26
CA GLU A 94 10.78 -7.09 22.37
C GLU A 94 11.06 -5.58 22.18
N ASN A 95 11.97 -5.21 21.30
CA ASN A 95 12.26 -3.79 20.98
C ASN A 95 11.33 -3.21 19.91
N TYR A 96 10.51 -4.05 19.27
CA TYR A 96 9.60 -3.66 18.19
C TYR A 96 8.25 -4.33 18.42
N LEU A 97 7.57 -3.93 19.48
CA LEU A 97 6.24 -4.44 19.81
C LEU A 97 5.18 -3.57 19.14
N ASP A 98 4.18 -4.23 18.59
CA ASP A 98 2.93 -3.59 18.21
C ASP A 98 1.96 -3.57 19.39
N ILE A 99 0.99 -2.66 19.35
CA ILE A 99 -0.01 -2.51 20.40
C ILE A 99 -1.38 -2.70 19.77
N ASP A 100 -2.01 -3.81 20.08
CA ASP A 100 -3.37 -4.13 19.68
C ASP A 100 -4.40 -3.20 20.36
N ASN A 101 -5.41 -2.78 19.63
CA ASN A 101 -6.58 -2.13 20.19
C ASN A 101 -7.77 -3.11 20.13
N PRO A 102 -8.17 -3.72 21.25
CA PRO A 102 -9.23 -4.72 21.26
C PRO A 102 -10.62 -4.19 20.83
N ASP A 103 -10.79 -2.88 20.73
CA ASP A 103 -12.03 -2.25 20.27
C ASP A 103 -12.03 -2.00 18.74
N VAL A 104 -10.91 -2.27 18.05
CA VAL A 104 -10.78 -2.12 16.59
C VAL A 104 -10.45 -3.48 15.97
N PRO A 105 -11.26 -3.98 15.03
CA PRO A 105 -11.00 -5.26 14.39
C PRO A 105 -9.65 -5.31 13.67
N ASN A 106 -8.95 -6.44 13.79
CA ASN A 106 -7.71 -6.70 13.05
C ASN A 106 -7.99 -7.20 11.64
N LEU A 107 -7.18 -6.75 10.67
CA LEU A 107 -7.12 -7.41 9.37
C LEU A 107 -6.48 -8.80 9.50
N ASP A 108 -6.90 -9.72 8.65
CA ASP A 108 -6.29 -11.03 8.51
C ASP A 108 -4.94 -10.90 7.80
N LYS A 109 -3.84 -11.11 8.52
CA LYS A 109 -2.50 -11.08 7.95
C LYS A 109 -2.25 -12.35 7.15
N TRP A 110 -2.10 -12.22 5.83
CA TRP A 110 -1.69 -13.32 4.97
C TRP A 110 -0.18 -13.46 4.90
N TYR A 111 0.53 -12.34 4.83
CA TYR A 111 1.99 -12.31 4.79
C TYR A 111 2.53 -10.92 5.11
N ALA A 112 3.73 -10.87 5.65
CA ALA A 112 4.59 -9.68 5.62
C ALA A 112 6.05 -10.12 5.58
N SER A 113 6.84 -9.48 4.74
CA SER A 113 8.27 -9.79 4.60
C SER A 113 9.09 -9.38 5.82
N THR A 114 8.58 -8.48 6.65
CA THR A 114 9.20 -8.12 7.92
C THR A 114 8.96 -9.18 8.99
N LEU A 115 9.94 -9.37 9.86
CA LEU A 115 9.84 -10.26 11.02
C LEU A 115 9.38 -9.54 12.29
N THR A 116 9.10 -8.25 12.18
CA THR A 116 8.65 -7.39 13.28
C THR A 116 7.29 -6.80 12.94
N VAL A 117 7.13 -5.49 13.10
CA VAL A 117 5.91 -4.76 12.79
C VAL A 117 6.00 -4.19 11.38
N GLN A 118 4.98 -4.44 10.55
CA GLN A 118 4.87 -3.81 9.24
C GLN A 118 4.39 -2.37 9.41
N VAL A 119 5.17 -1.44 8.93
CA VAL A 119 4.81 -0.02 8.90
C VAL A 119 4.91 0.52 7.49
N LEU A 120 4.14 1.56 7.19
CA LEU A 120 4.35 2.31 5.96
C LEU A 120 5.68 3.05 6.02
N HIS A 121 6.36 3.13 4.90
CA HIS A 121 7.63 3.83 4.83
C HIS A 121 7.43 5.32 5.12
N ASN A 122 8.10 5.84 6.15
CA ASN A 122 7.89 7.19 6.67
C ASN A 122 8.29 8.32 5.69
N ARG A 123 8.86 7.99 4.54
CA ARG A 123 9.20 8.91 3.44
C ARG A 123 8.35 8.67 2.20
N GLY A 124 7.34 7.79 2.32
CA GLY A 124 6.38 7.52 1.26
C GLY A 124 6.88 6.61 0.13
N PHE A 125 8.06 5.99 0.24
CA PHE A 125 8.56 5.04 -0.76
C PHE A 125 7.87 3.67 -0.64
N ASN A 126 6.56 3.72 -0.67
CA ASN A 126 5.69 2.55 -0.74
C ASN A 126 4.74 2.70 -1.92
N ALA A 127 4.26 1.57 -2.37
CA ALA A 127 3.10 1.49 -3.23
C ALA A 127 2.01 0.71 -2.48
N VAL A 128 0.78 1.13 -2.65
CA VAL A 128 -0.39 0.55 -1.98
C VAL A 128 -1.41 0.19 -3.05
N ALA A 129 -1.93 -1.02 -3.00
CA ALA A 129 -3.03 -1.42 -3.86
C ALA A 129 -4.10 -2.16 -3.06
N ILE A 130 -5.30 -2.20 -3.59
CA ILE A 130 -6.38 -3.05 -3.13
C ILE A 130 -6.77 -4.03 -4.23
N ALA A 131 -7.03 -5.26 -3.84
CA ALA A 131 -7.41 -6.32 -4.76
C ALA A 131 -8.56 -7.17 -4.19
N MET A 132 -9.26 -7.85 -5.06
CA MET A 132 -10.27 -8.85 -4.68
C MET A 132 -9.81 -10.23 -5.17
N PRO A 133 -9.15 -11.02 -4.31
CA PRO A 133 -8.80 -12.39 -4.62
C PRO A 133 -10.03 -13.25 -4.88
N PRO A 134 -9.89 -14.40 -5.57
CA PRO A 134 -10.97 -15.36 -5.74
C PRO A 134 -11.58 -15.81 -4.41
N VAL A 135 -12.90 -15.90 -4.38
CA VAL A 135 -13.62 -16.36 -3.19
C VAL A 135 -13.14 -17.75 -2.78
N GLY A 136 -12.79 -17.90 -1.51
CA GLY A 136 -12.31 -19.15 -0.94
C GLY A 136 -10.81 -19.40 -1.08
N LEU A 137 -10.04 -18.51 -1.71
CA LEU A 137 -8.60 -18.58 -1.67
C LEU A 137 -8.11 -18.31 -0.24
N THR A 138 -7.28 -19.21 0.27
CA THR A 138 -6.71 -19.06 1.62
C THR A 138 -5.29 -18.47 1.56
N ALA A 139 -4.83 -17.91 2.67
CA ALA A 139 -3.45 -17.43 2.80
C ALA A 139 -2.42 -18.51 2.46
N GLU A 140 -2.64 -19.76 2.92
CA GLU A 140 -1.75 -20.88 2.65
C GLU A 140 -1.68 -21.20 1.15
N GLN A 141 -2.82 -21.24 0.46
CA GLN A 141 -2.88 -21.45 -0.99
C GLN A 141 -2.22 -20.31 -1.74
N PHE A 142 -2.50 -19.06 -1.36
CA PHE A 142 -1.88 -17.90 -1.97
C PHE A 142 -0.34 -17.95 -1.86
N LEU A 143 0.19 -18.24 -0.68
CA LEU A 143 1.65 -18.32 -0.47
C LEU A 143 2.28 -19.50 -1.21
N ALA A 144 1.56 -20.58 -1.44
CA ALA A 144 2.04 -21.73 -2.18
C ALA A 144 2.01 -21.52 -3.71
N GLU A 145 0.99 -20.81 -4.22
CA GLU A 145 0.70 -20.75 -5.66
C GLU A 145 1.20 -19.46 -6.34
N TYR A 146 1.41 -18.38 -5.56
CA TYR A 146 1.71 -17.04 -6.10
C TYR A 146 3.07 -16.47 -5.67
N PRO A 147 4.14 -17.23 -5.42
CA PRO A 147 5.45 -16.64 -5.18
C PRO A 147 5.92 -15.90 -6.45
N LEU A 148 6.57 -14.76 -6.28
CA LEU A 148 7.21 -14.03 -7.35
C LEU A 148 8.70 -14.40 -7.37
N GLU A 149 8.99 -15.51 -8.00
CA GLU A 149 10.34 -16.04 -8.18
C GLU A 149 10.99 -15.44 -9.44
N ASP A 150 12.32 -15.40 -9.46
CA ASP A 150 13.14 -14.97 -10.62
C ASP A 150 12.90 -13.53 -11.12
N ALA A 151 12.10 -12.73 -10.42
CA ALA A 151 11.92 -11.33 -10.77
C ALA A 151 13.19 -10.53 -10.45
N GLN A 152 13.64 -9.77 -11.43
CA GLN A 152 14.88 -9.00 -11.38
C GLN A 152 14.72 -7.64 -12.04
N TYR A 153 15.52 -6.67 -11.60
CA TYR A 153 15.63 -5.35 -12.19
C TYR A 153 17.09 -4.92 -12.26
N ILE A 154 17.40 -3.89 -13.03
CA ILE A 154 18.74 -3.30 -13.10
C ILE A 154 18.76 -2.07 -12.20
N PHE A 155 19.75 -2.00 -11.34
CA PHE A 155 20.09 -0.81 -10.57
C PHE A 155 21.32 -0.13 -11.17
N HIS A 156 21.17 1.14 -11.56
CA HIS A 156 22.25 1.96 -12.06
C HIS A 156 22.90 2.71 -10.88
N SER A 157 24.06 2.25 -10.47
CA SER A 157 24.77 2.87 -9.37
C SER A 157 25.33 4.25 -9.75
N PRO A 158 25.37 5.20 -8.80
CA PRO A 158 25.99 6.52 -9.03
C PRO A 158 27.45 6.49 -9.49
N ASN A 159 28.15 5.36 -9.27
CA ASN A 159 29.52 5.17 -9.76
C ASN A 159 29.61 4.70 -11.22
N GLY A 160 28.47 4.59 -11.91
CA GLY A 160 28.38 4.19 -13.30
C GLY A 160 28.36 2.66 -13.54
N SER A 161 28.20 1.87 -12.47
CA SER A 161 28.07 0.40 -12.59
C SER A 161 26.60 -0.03 -12.55
N ASP A 162 26.25 -1.04 -13.35
CA ASP A 162 24.94 -1.65 -13.35
C ASP A 162 24.95 -2.95 -12.56
N TYR A 163 23.92 -3.14 -11.76
CA TYR A 163 23.74 -4.33 -10.95
C TYR A 163 22.39 -4.97 -11.21
N THR A 164 22.37 -6.24 -11.53
CA THR A 164 21.14 -7.03 -11.56
C THR A 164 20.73 -7.37 -10.13
N MET A 165 19.60 -6.84 -9.71
CA MET A 165 19.05 -7.00 -8.37
C MET A 165 17.84 -7.93 -8.38
N PRO A 166 17.79 -8.94 -7.51
CA PRO A 166 16.60 -9.78 -7.37
C PRO A 166 15.52 -9.07 -6.56
N LEU A 167 14.27 -9.28 -6.96
CA LEU A 167 13.13 -9.08 -6.06
C LEU A 167 13.07 -10.26 -5.09
N ARG A 168 13.03 -9.98 -3.79
CA ARG A 168 13.00 -11.01 -2.76
C ARG A 168 11.80 -10.83 -1.86
N ASN A 169 11.29 -11.96 -1.36
CA ASN A 169 10.19 -11.98 -0.40
C ASN A 169 8.94 -11.23 -0.92
N CYS A 170 8.67 -11.36 -2.20
CA CYS A 170 7.50 -10.79 -2.87
C CYS A 170 6.60 -11.91 -3.40
N TYR A 171 5.33 -11.60 -3.47
CA TYR A 171 4.33 -12.46 -4.08
C TYR A 171 3.64 -11.69 -5.20
N ARG A 172 3.18 -12.43 -6.21
CA ARG A 172 2.44 -11.88 -7.35
C ARG A 172 0.96 -11.81 -7.02
N VAL A 173 0.34 -10.71 -7.36
CA VAL A 173 -1.12 -10.59 -7.39
C VAL A 173 -1.51 -10.33 -8.84
N PRO A 174 -2.29 -11.21 -9.49
CA PRO A 174 -2.75 -10.99 -10.86
C PRO A 174 -3.38 -9.61 -11.04
N ASN A 175 -3.05 -8.92 -12.12
CA ASN A 175 -3.55 -7.57 -12.37
C ASN A 175 -5.09 -7.52 -12.44
N GLU A 176 -5.72 -8.60 -12.86
CA GLU A 176 -7.18 -8.74 -12.93
C GLU A 176 -7.89 -8.75 -11.56
N TRP A 177 -7.14 -8.99 -10.46
CA TRP A 177 -7.70 -8.90 -9.11
C TRP A 177 -7.59 -7.49 -8.54
N VAL A 178 -6.72 -6.66 -9.08
CA VAL A 178 -6.44 -5.32 -8.56
C VAL A 178 -7.59 -4.38 -8.90
N LEU A 179 -8.14 -3.75 -7.87
CA LEU A 179 -9.24 -2.80 -7.98
C LEU A 179 -8.73 -1.36 -8.14
N ASP A 180 -7.64 -1.03 -7.44
CA ASP A 180 -7.00 0.29 -7.47
C ASP A 180 -5.57 0.19 -6.95
N ALA A 181 -4.69 1.09 -7.40
CA ALA A 181 -3.30 1.13 -7.01
C ALA A 181 -2.79 2.57 -6.93
N VAL A 182 -1.91 2.83 -5.98
CA VAL A 182 -1.31 4.15 -5.76
C VAL A 182 0.18 3.99 -5.50
N ASN A 183 0.99 4.59 -6.38
CA ASN A 183 2.41 4.77 -6.10
C ASN A 183 2.62 6.00 -5.24
N THR A 184 3.47 5.90 -4.25
CA THR A 184 3.87 7.04 -3.44
C THR A 184 5.39 7.21 -3.41
N GLY A 185 5.85 8.44 -3.17
CA GLY A 185 7.26 8.77 -3.12
C GLY A 185 7.51 10.14 -2.53
N CYS A 186 8.67 10.73 -2.84
CA CYS A 186 8.93 12.15 -2.70
C CYS A 186 8.77 12.84 -4.06
N ARG A 187 8.59 14.16 -4.07
CA ARG A 187 8.36 14.90 -5.35
C ARG A 187 9.44 14.65 -6.39
N ASP A 188 10.69 14.69 -5.97
CA ASP A 188 11.87 14.62 -6.84
C ASP A 188 12.48 13.21 -6.84
N GLU A 189 11.91 12.28 -6.09
CA GLU A 189 12.41 10.92 -5.92
C GLU A 189 11.24 9.95 -5.77
N TYR A 190 11.15 8.94 -6.63
CA TYR A 190 10.24 7.82 -6.44
C TYR A 190 10.88 6.51 -6.90
N TYR A 191 10.36 5.40 -6.44
CA TYR A 191 10.84 4.08 -6.85
C TYR A 191 10.03 3.57 -8.06
N ILE A 192 10.62 2.63 -8.80
CA ILE A 192 9.89 1.96 -9.87
C ILE A 192 8.62 1.34 -9.28
N ALA A 193 7.50 1.60 -9.93
CA ALA A 193 6.24 1.00 -9.57
C ALA A 193 6.30 -0.53 -9.61
N PRO A 194 5.74 -1.23 -8.62
CA PRO A 194 5.72 -2.70 -8.59
C PRO A 194 4.60 -3.28 -9.47
N TRP A 195 3.95 -2.48 -10.30
CA TRP A 195 2.86 -2.83 -11.20
C TRP A 195 2.91 -2.08 -12.52
N ASP A 196 2.08 -2.51 -13.47
CA ASP A 196 1.99 -1.89 -14.79
C ASP A 196 1.36 -0.50 -14.74
N ALA A 197 1.75 0.34 -15.69
CA ALA A 197 1.20 1.69 -15.84
C ALA A 197 -0.32 1.71 -16.15
N SER A 198 -0.92 0.58 -16.54
CA SER A 198 -2.37 0.47 -16.69
C SER A 198 -3.11 0.47 -15.36
N LEU A 199 -2.43 0.11 -14.25
CA LEU A 199 -2.98 0.19 -12.90
C LEU A 199 -2.70 1.54 -12.25
N ASP A 200 -1.48 2.06 -12.41
CA ASP A 200 -1.11 3.41 -11.99
C ASP A 200 0.11 3.91 -12.78
N ALA A 201 -0.10 4.88 -13.66
CA ALA A 201 0.94 5.46 -14.50
C ALA A 201 1.72 6.59 -13.84
N GLY A 202 1.34 7.01 -12.64
CA GLY A 202 1.93 8.15 -11.94
C GLY A 202 2.44 7.81 -10.54
N TYR A 203 2.60 8.86 -9.74
CA TYR A 203 2.83 8.75 -8.30
C TYR A 203 2.34 10.00 -7.58
N ALA A 204 1.96 9.84 -6.32
CA ALA A 204 1.66 10.91 -5.39
C ALA A 204 2.77 11.02 -4.34
N TRP A 205 2.93 12.19 -3.72
CA TRP A 205 4.12 12.44 -2.90
C TRP A 205 3.85 13.33 -1.69
N CYS A 206 4.69 13.15 -0.66
CA CYS A 206 4.81 14.07 0.47
C CYS A 206 6.28 14.44 0.69
N GLY A 207 6.58 15.75 0.80
CA GLY A 207 7.95 16.23 0.85
C GLY A 207 8.62 16.27 -0.53
N THR A 208 9.76 16.91 -0.62
CA THR A 208 10.46 17.14 -1.89
C THR A 208 11.47 16.03 -2.21
N ALA A 209 12.20 15.58 -1.21
CA ALA A 209 13.25 14.57 -1.33
C ALA A 209 13.30 13.67 -0.08
N ASP A 210 14.09 12.61 -0.15
CA ASP A 210 14.39 11.78 1.01
C ASP A 210 15.00 12.63 2.15
N GLY A 211 14.46 12.48 3.33
CA GLY A 211 14.87 13.25 4.50
C GLY A 211 14.24 14.65 4.65
N ASP A 212 13.43 15.13 3.70
CA ASP A 212 12.70 16.39 3.84
C ASP A 212 11.70 16.33 5.01
N ALA A 213 11.98 17.10 6.08
CA ALA A 213 11.11 17.17 7.25
C ALA A 213 9.75 17.84 6.93
N GLY A 214 9.61 18.54 5.81
CA GLY A 214 8.38 19.15 5.35
C GLY A 214 7.26 18.12 5.07
N ARG A 215 7.58 16.82 5.01
CA ARG A 215 6.60 15.73 4.84
C ARG A 215 5.76 15.45 6.09
N PHE A 216 6.24 15.80 7.28
CA PHE A 216 5.52 15.52 8.52
C PHE A 216 4.18 16.24 8.60
N GLY A 217 3.13 15.53 8.98
CA GLY A 217 1.76 16.03 8.99
C GLY A 217 1.16 16.24 7.59
N LYS A 218 1.77 15.65 6.56
CA LYS A 218 1.30 15.68 5.18
C LYS A 218 0.73 14.34 4.76
N SER A 219 -0.10 14.38 3.72
CA SER A 219 -0.72 13.24 3.09
C SER A 219 -0.89 13.46 1.59
N VAL A 220 -1.33 12.42 0.92
CA VAL A 220 -1.90 12.49 -0.43
C VAL A 220 -3.40 12.24 -0.31
N ILE A 221 -4.22 13.01 -1.02
CA ILE A 221 -5.68 12.91 -0.96
C ILE A 221 -6.21 12.79 -2.39
N ARG A 222 -7.04 11.78 -2.66
CA ARG A 222 -7.67 11.63 -3.98
C ARG A 222 -8.61 12.80 -4.25
N LYS A 223 -8.49 13.41 -5.42
CA LYS A 223 -9.30 14.54 -5.86
C LYS A 223 -10.74 14.11 -6.12
N SER A 224 -11.67 15.04 -5.92
CA SER A 224 -13.05 14.87 -6.32
C SER A 224 -13.30 15.61 -7.63
N GLY A 225 -14.05 14.98 -8.53
CA GLY A 225 -14.54 15.61 -9.74
C GLY A 225 -15.73 16.55 -9.47
N SER A 226 -16.22 17.19 -10.51
CA SER A 226 -17.35 18.13 -10.42
C SER A 226 -18.67 17.49 -9.95
N SER A 227 -18.79 16.17 -10.10
CA SER A 227 -19.93 15.38 -9.59
C SER A 227 -19.81 14.99 -8.12
N GLY A 228 -18.69 15.30 -7.45
CA GLY A 228 -18.37 14.84 -6.10
C GLY A 228 -17.77 13.43 -6.05
N LYS A 229 -17.68 12.70 -7.17
CA LYS A 229 -17.02 11.41 -7.24
C LYS A 229 -15.50 11.58 -7.21
N LEU A 230 -14.82 10.63 -6.62
CA LEU A 230 -13.36 10.59 -6.65
C LEU A 230 -12.87 10.35 -8.08
N ILE A 231 -11.82 11.06 -8.47
CA ILE A 231 -11.19 10.91 -9.79
C ILE A 231 -10.36 9.66 -9.79
N ASP A 232 -10.50 8.86 -10.83
CA ASP A 232 -9.69 7.67 -11.07
C ASP A 232 -9.40 7.57 -12.57
N SER A 233 -8.16 7.86 -12.93
CA SER A 233 -7.64 7.77 -14.29
C SER A 233 -6.48 6.80 -14.41
N ASN A 234 -6.27 5.95 -13.39
CA ASN A 234 -5.09 5.09 -13.26
C ASN A 234 -3.78 5.90 -13.36
N ASN A 235 -3.77 7.08 -12.75
CA ASN A 235 -2.59 7.94 -12.72
C ASN A 235 -2.57 8.79 -11.44
N SER A 236 -1.84 8.33 -10.43
CA SER A 236 -1.78 8.99 -9.13
C SER A 236 -1.32 10.44 -9.19
N THR A 237 -0.49 10.82 -10.17
CA THR A 237 -0.09 12.22 -10.35
C THR A 237 -1.28 13.12 -10.71
N ASN A 238 -2.22 12.60 -11.50
CA ASN A 238 -3.40 13.32 -11.91
C ASN A 238 -4.52 13.25 -10.87
N ASP A 239 -4.66 12.10 -10.22
CA ASP A 239 -5.82 11.74 -9.41
C ASP A 239 -5.70 12.22 -7.96
N PHE A 240 -4.49 12.48 -7.47
CA PHE A 240 -4.26 12.90 -6.10
C PHE A 240 -3.76 14.35 -5.98
N GLU A 241 -4.15 15.00 -4.90
CA GLU A 241 -3.47 16.17 -4.37
C GLU A 241 -2.34 15.68 -3.47
N SER A 242 -1.12 16.05 -3.84
CA SER A 242 0.10 15.72 -3.11
C SER A 242 0.44 16.76 -2.05
N ASN A 243 1.12 16.34 -0.99
CA ASN A 243 1.65 17.22 0.06
C ASN A 243 0.58 18.06 0.79
N THR A 244 -0.63 17.54 0.90
CA THR A 244 -1.74 18.20 1.62
C THR A 244 -1.59 18.02 3.14
N LYS A 245 -2.38 18.72 3.92
CA LYS A 245 -2.45 18.49 5.37
C LYS A 245 -3.03 17.10 5.63
N ALA A 246 -2.36 16.30 6.46
CA ALA A 246 -2.89 15.01 6.87
C ALA A 246 -4.20 15.17 7.66
N SER A 247 -5.18 14.34 7.33
CA SER A 247 -6.49 14.30 8.01
C SER A 247 -7.07 12.90 7.92
N LEU A 248 -7.79 12.49 8.95
CA LEU A 248 -8.68 11.33 8.86
C LEU A 248 -10.00 11.81 8.26
N ILE A 249 -10.37 11.23 7.13
CA ILE A 249 -11.62 11.55 6.45
C ILE A 249 -12.67 10.55 6.92
N LYS A 250 -13.63 11.04 7.68
CA LYS A 250 -14.94 10.39 7.93
C LYS A 250 -16.03 11.41 7.80
#